data_85a5921a7d03134c8a8833aa4f205201
#
_entry.id   85a5921a7d03134c8a8833aa4f205201
#
_cell.length_a   1.000
_cell.length_b   1.000
_cell.length_c   1.000
_cell.angle_alpha   90.00
_cell.angle_beta   90.00
_cell.angle_gamma   90.00
#
_symmetry.space_group_name_H-M   'P 1'
#
loop_
_entity.id
_entity.type
_entity.pdbx_description
1 polymer ?
#
loop_
_entity_poly.entity_id
_entity_poly.type
_entity_poly.pdbx_seq_one_letter_code
_entity_poly.pdbx_strand_id
1 'polypeptide(L)'
;RRQRQMCIRDSDMDIDEQRTEIYRETKDGERESYNPPRYDLDYDFNLTIHVNTPYFTEINLRVNDSTIDQRGSIEYREAKRQATEVRDALVQLRQETRDSVVAAKAPKTAVTCPFCGATTIPDASGRCEYCGGAIGA
;
A
#
# COMPACT_ATOMS: atom_id res chain seq x y z
N ARG A 1 14.55 -0.54 24.25
CA ARG A 1 14.66 -1.01 22.87
C ARG A 1 13.69 -0.19 22.01
N ARG A 2 14.22 0.64 21.12
CA ARG A 2 13.39 1.27 20.09
C ARG A 2 12.92 0.17 19.14
N GLN A 3 11.63 -0.16 19.15
CA GLN A 3 11.03 -0.91 18.03
C GLN A 3 11.26 -0.08 16.79
N ARG A 4 12.07 -0.61 15.87
CA ARG A 4 12.16 -0.05 14.51
C ARG A 4 10.84 -0.33 13.84
N GLN A 5 9.98 0.66 13.76
CA GLN A 5 8.74 0.56 13.03
C GLN A 5 9.07 0.26 11.57
N MET A 6 8.38 -0.73 11.02
CA MET A 6 8.40 -1.02 9.60
C MET A 6 7.85 0.19 8.85
N CYS A 7 8.67 0.82 8.02
CA CYS A 7 8.24 1.94 7.19
C CYS A 7 7.97 1.45 5.77
N ILE A 8 6.77 1.72 5.29
CA ILE A 8 6.43 1.52 3.88
C ILE A 8 7.12 2.61 3.07
N ARG A 9 7.95 2.20 2.10
CA ARG A 9 8.67 3.12 1.22
C ARG A 9 7.85 3.47 -0.01
N ASP A 10 7.24 2.44 -0.62
CA ASP A 10 6.43 2.55 -1.82
C ASP A 10 5.51 1.36 -1.97
N SER A 11 4.52 1.49 -2.84
CA SER A 11 3.63 0.38 -3.21
C SER A 11 3.28 0.48 -4.68
N ASP A 12 3.50 -0.60 -5.40
CA ASP A 12 3.24 -0.73 -6.83
C ASP A 12 2.20 -1.81 -7.08
N MET A 13 1.34 -1.57 -8.07
CA MET A 13 0.40 -2.55 -8.58
C MET A 13 0.79 -2.94 -9.99
N ASP A 14 0.92 -4.23 -10.22
CA ASP A 14 1.18 -4.81 -11.54
C ASP A 14 0.09 -5.80 -11.93
N ILE A 15 -0.20 -5.86 -13.23
CA ILE A 15 -1.14 -6.82 -13.81
C ILE A 15 -0.33 -7.72 -14.73
N ASP A 16 -0.13 -8.95 -14.30
CA ASP A 16 0.56 -9.96 -15.08
C ASP A 16 -0.45 -10.70 -15.96
N GLU A 17 -0.19 -10.70 -17.27
CA GLU A 17 -0.99 -11.42 -18.27
C GLU A 17 -0.20 -12.65 -18.71
N GLN A 18 -0.68 -13.81 -18.34
CA GLN A 18 -0.14 -15.08 -18.80
C GLN A 18 -0.95 -15.61 -19.99
N ARG A 19 -0.26 -16.05 -21.02
CA ARG A 19 -0.84 -16.64 -22.22
C ARG A 19 -0.36 -18.07 -22.38
N THR A 20 -1.31 -19.00 -22.37
CA THR A 20 -1.03 -20.42 -22.62
C THR A 20 -1.70 -20.84 -23.91
N GLU A 21 -0.90 -21.31 -24.87
CA GLU A 21 -1.45 -21.78 -26.14
C GLU A 21 -2.28 -23.05 -25.95
N ILE A 22 -3.47 -23.07 -26.54
CA ILE A 22 -4.38 -24.21 -26.52
C ILE A 22 -4.11 -25.05 -27.78
N TYR A 23 -3.90 -26.33 -27.56
CA TYR A 23 -3.70 -27.32 -28.63
C TYR A 23 -4.93 -28.20 -28.72
N ARG A 24 -5.23 -28.64 -29.93
CA ARG A 24 -6.16 -29.73 -30.17
C ARG A 24 -5.42 -31.05 -30.24
N GLU A 25 -6.02 -32.11 -29.76
CA GLU A 25 -5.50 -33.46 -29.91
C GLU A 25 -6.00 -34.07 -31.22
N THR A 26 -5.09 -34.54 -32.02
CA THR A 26 -5.43 -35.26 -33.28
C THR A 26 -5.78 -36.71 -32.98
N LYS A 27 -6.38 -37.40 -33.94
CA LYS A 27 -6.78 -38.82 -33.81
C LYS A 27 -5.58 -39.75 -33.53
N ASP A 28 -4.37 -39.30 -33.86
CA ASP A 28 -3.12 -40.04 -33.68
C ASP A 28 -2.44 -39.69 -32.33
N GLY A 29 -3.10 -38.87 -31.48
CA GLY A 29 -2.57 -38.47 -30.16
C GLY A 29 -1.53 -37.37 -30.22
N GLU A 30 -1.31 -36.75 -31.38
CA GLU A 30 -0.42 -35.60 -31.51
C GLU A 30 -1.13 -34.30 -31.16
N ARG A 31 -0.38 -33.33 -30.59
CA ARG A 31 -0.90 -32.00 -30.33
C ARG A 31 -0.68 -31.08 -31.50
N GLU A 32 -1.77 -30.48 -31.98
CA GLU A 32 -1.75 -29.55 -33.11
C GLU A 32 -2.28 -28.18 -32.68
N SER A 33 -1.57 -27.12 -33.06
CA SER A 33 -2.02 -25.75 -32.88
C SER A 33 -3.28 -25.45 -33.70
N TYR A 34 -4.14 -24.61 -33.14
CA TYR A 34 -5.24 -24.06 -33.95
C TYR A 34 -4.71 -23.07 -34.98
N ASN A 35 -5.42 -22.92 -36.10
CA ASN A 35 -5.12 -21.91 -37.10
C ASN A 35 -6.35 -21.01 -37.32
N PRO A 36 -6.36 -19.76 -36.81
CA PRO A 36 -5.29 -19.08 -36.03
C PRO A 36 -5.10 -19.67 -34.62
N PRO A 37 -3.91 -19.47 -34.01
CA PRO A 37 -3.64 -19.96 -32.65
C PRO A 37 -4.63 -19.43 -31.63
N ARG A 38 -5.01 -20.27 -30.68
CA ARG A 38 -5.88 -19.91 -29.57
C ARG A 38 -5.08 -19.93 -28.26
N TYR A 39 -5.41 -19.00 -27.37
CA TYR A 39 -4.73 -18.86 -26.10
C TYR A 39 -5.74 -18.80 -24.95
N ASP A 40 -5.44 -19.51 -23.87
CA ASP A 40 -6.01 -19.23 -22.58
C ASP A 40 -5.26 -18.06 -21.98
N LEU A 41 -6.00 -17.11 -21.44
CA LEU A 41 -5.48 -15.94 -20.78
C LEU A 41 -5.72 -16.08 -19.28
N ASP A 42 -4.74 -15.71 -18.49
CA ASP A 42 -4.87 -15.59 -17.03
C ASP A 42 -4.27 -14.25 -16.59
N TYR A 43 -5.02 -13.54 -15.76
CA TYR A 43 -4.64 -12.23 -15.24
C TYR A 43 -4.43 -12.32 -13.75
N ASP A 44 -3.21 -12.00 -13.31
CA ASP A 44 -2.85 -11.88 -11.91
C ASP A 44 -2.62 -10.42 -11.54
N PHE A 45 -3.34 -9.97 -10.53
CA PHE A 45 -3.15 -8.66 -9.94
C PHE A 45 -2.22 -8.77 -8.75
N ASN A 46 -1.00 -8.27 -8.93
CA ASN A 46 0.05 -8.32 -7.92
C ASN A 46 0.25 -6.95 -7.31
N LEU A 47 0.39 -6.92 -6.00
CA LEU A 47 0.74 -5.73 -5.23
C LEU A 47 2.11 -5.95 -4.60
N THR A 48 3.05 -5.08 -4.93
CA THR A 48 4.38 -5.08 -4.33
C THR A 48 4.49 -3.91 -3.36
N ILE A 49 4.78 -4.20 -2.11
CA ILE A 49 4.97 -3.22 -1.05
C ILE A 49 6.44 -3.18 -0.69
N HIS A 50 7.09 -2.06 -0.96
CA HIS A 50 8.49 -1.86 -0.57
C HIS A 50 8.56 -1.36 0.87
N VAL A 51 9.32 -2.06 1.68
CA VAL A 51 9.45 -1.78 3.11
C VAL A 51 10.91 -1.58 3.50
N ASN A 52 11.13 -0.89 4.60
CA ASN A 52 12.45 -0.68 5.15
C ASN A 52 12.61 -1.47 6.44
N THR A 53 12.93 -2.75 6.30
CA THR A 53 13.25 -3.62 7.43
C THR A 53 14.61 -4.29 7.22
N PRO A 54 15.30 -4.72 8.30
CA PRO A 54 16.56 -5.43 8.17
C PRO A 54 16.39 -6.87 7.65
N TYR A 55 15.18 -7.40 7.59
CA TYR A 55 14.91 -8.81 7.28
C TYR A 55 14.43 -9.01 5.85
N PHE A 56 13.71 -8.05 5.29
CA PHE A 56 13.19 -8.10 3.92
C PHE A 56 12.93 -6.69 3.40
N THR A 57 12.95 -6.54 2.09
CA THR A 57 12.81 -5.24 1.42
C THR A 57 11.48 -5.06 0.71
N GLU A 58 10.78 -6.17 0.45
CA GLU A 58 9.49 -6.13 -0.26
C GLU A 58 8.56 -7.25 0.21
N ILE A 59 7.27 -6.97 0.06
CA ILE A 59 6.18 -7.92 0.28
C ILE A 59 5.39 -7.98 -1.00
N ASN A 60 5.24 -9.18 -1.57
CA ASN A 60 4.46 -9.41 -2.77
C ASN A 60 3.15 -10.12 -2.41
N LEU A 61 2.03 -9.55 -2.84
CA LEU A 61 0.70 -10.07 -2.58
C LEU A 61 -0.05 -10.23 -3.90
N ARG A 62 -0.68 -11.37 -4.08
CA ARG A 62 -1.66 -11.57 -5.15
C ARG A 62 -3.04 -11.17 -4.63
N VAL A 63 -3.73 -10.30 -5.37
CA VAL A 63 -5.02 -9.74 -4.94
C VAL A 63 -6.18 -10.68 -5.30
N ASN A 64 -6.17 -11.26 -6.51
CA ASN A 64 -7.19 -12.21 -6.92
C ASN A 64 -6.85 -13.62 -6.43
N ASP A 65 -7.85 -14.31 -5.90
CA ASP A 65 -7.76 -15.69 -5.41
C ASP A 65 -8.17 -16.73 -6.47
N SER A 66 -8.81 -16.28 -7.54
CA SER A 66 -9.30 -17.11 -8.64
C SER A 66 -8.70 -16.67 -9.97
N THR A 67 -8.69 -17.59 -10.93
CA THR A 67 -8.27 -17.33 -12.30
C THR A 67 -9.23 -16.36 -13.00
N ILE A 68 -8.67 -15.33 -13.61
CA ILE A 68 -9.40 -14.33 -14.40
C ILE A 68 -8.98 -14.50 -15.86
N ASP A 69 -9.86 -15.04 -16.68
CA ASP A 69 -9.59 -15.43 -18.06
C ASP A 69 -9.95 -14.35 -19.10
N GLN A 70 -10.72 -13.35 -18.69
CA GLN A 70 -11.19 -12.30 -19.58
C GLN A 70 -10.86 -10.89 -19.10
N ARG A 71 -10.13 -10.16 -19.94
CA ARG A 71 -9.91 -8.74 -19.73
C ARG A 71 -11.23 -7.95 -19.82
N GLY A 72 -11.55 -7.23 -18.75
CA GLY A 72 -12.77 -6.42 -18.69
C GLY A 72 -14.00 -7.18 -18.18
N SER A 73 -13.86 -8.43 -17.75
CA SER A 73 -14.91 -9.16 -17.00
C SER A 73 -15.24 -8.43 -15.69
N ILE A 74 -16.30 -8.85 -15.03
CA ILE A 74 -16.69 -8.30 -13.72
C ILE A 74 -15.59 -8.59 -12.72
N GLU A 75 -15.08 -9.82 -12.71
CA GLU A 75 -14.00 -10.29 -11.84
C GLU A 75 -12.71 -9.49 -12.08
N TYR A 76 -12.35 -9.24 -13.33
CA TYR A 76 -11.21 -8.42 -13.71
C TYR A 76 -11.33 -6.98 -13.16
N ARG A 77 -12.50 -6.36 -13.36
CA ARG A 77 -12.75 -4.99 -12.89
C ARG A 77 -12.76 -4.90 -11.38
N GLU A 78 -13.31 -5.91 -10.70
CA GLU A 78 -13.34 -5.97 -9.24
C GLU A 78 -11.95 -6.16 -8.65
N ALA A 79 -11.16 -7.10 -9.17
CA ALA A 79 -9.78 -7.32 -8.74
C ALA A 79 -8.92 -6.06 -8.96
N LYS A 80 -9.08 -5.38 -10.09
CA LYS A 80 -8.41 -4.10 -10.37
C LYS A 80 -8.83 -3.02 -9.39
N ARG A 81 -10.11 -2.91 -9.07
CA ARG A 81 -10.61 -1.94 -8.08
C ARG A 81 -10.03 -2.22 -6.70
N GLN A 82 -10.08 -3.46 -6.23
CA GLN A 82 -9.54 -3.87 -4.93
C GLN A 82 -8.03 -3.58 -4.84
N ALA A 83 -7.26 -3.97 -5.86
CA ALA A 83 -5.82 -3.71 -5.91
C ALA A 83 -5.51 -2.21 -5.88
N THR A 84 -6.28 -1.39 -6.60
CA THR A 84 -6.14 0.06 -6.62
C THR A 84 -6.48 0.67 -5.26
N GLU A 85 -7.58 0.24 -4.62
CA GLU A 85 -7.98 0.71 -3.29
C GLU A 85 -6.92 0.40 -2.23
N VAL A 86 -6.37 -0.80 -2.24
CA VAL A 86 -5.30 -1.19 -1.30
C VAL A 86 -4.03 -0.37 -1.54
N ARG A 87 -3.62 -0.21 -2.80
CA ARG A 87 -2.47 0.63 -3.15
C ARG A 87 -2.65 2.07 -2.68
N ASP A 88 -3.80 2.66 -2.96
CA ASP A 88 -4.08 4.06 -2.61
C ASP A 88 -4.14 4.25 -1.08
N ALA A 89 -4.71 3.28 -0.35
CA ALA A 89 -4.69 3.29 1.11
C ALA A 89 -3.26 3.23 1.68
N LEU A 90 -2.37 2.44 1.07
CA LEU A 90 -0.96 2.37 1.48
C LEU A 90 -0.20 3.66 1.17
N VAL A 91 -0.48 4.29 0.03
CA VAL A 91 0.10 5.59 -0.33
C VAL A 91 -0.35 6.67 0.66
N GLN A 92 -1.62 6.70 1.01
CA GLN A 92 -2.17 7.63 1.99
C GLN A 92 -1.56 7.42 3.37
N LEU A 93 -1.48 6.18 3.85
CA LEU A 93 -0.85 5.83 5.12
C LEU A 93 0.62 6.29 5.19
N ARG A 94 1.34 6.11 4.10
CA ARG A 94 2.73 6.60 3.99
C ARG A 94 2.81 8.11 4.10
N GLN A 95 1.89 8.84 3.46
CA GLN A 95 1.85 10.30 3.52
C GLN A 95 1.53 10.78 4.93
N GLU A 96 0.52 10.22 5.57
CA GLU A 96 0.15 10.54 6.95
C GLU A 96 1.31 10.29 7.93
N THR A 97 2.03 9.18 7.75
CA THR A 97 3.21 8.87 8.56
C THR A 97 4.32 9.91 8.37
N ARG A 98 4.57 10.34 7.14
CA ARG A 98 5.55 11.40 6.85
C ARG A 98 5.15 12.72 7.49
N ASP A 99 3.90 13.10 7.35
CA ASP A 99 3.37 14.36 7.89
C ASP A 99 3.47 14.36 9.42
N SER A 100 3.16 13.25 10.07
CA SER A 100 3.30 13.12 11.52
C SER A 100 4.75 13.20 11.98
N VAL A 101 5.69 12.60 11.25
CA VAL A 101 7.13 12.69 11.55
C VAL A 101 7.64 14.12 11.38
N VAL A 102 7.23 14.81 10.31
CA VAL A 102 7.57 16.22 10.08
C VAL A 102 7.01 17.10 11.20
N ALA A 103 5.75 16.91 11.58
CA ALA A 103 5.13 17.65 12.68
C ALA A 103 5.83 17.40 14.03
N ALA A 104 6.26 16.15 14.29
CA ALA A 104 7.01 15.82 15.49
C ALA A 104 8.42 16.44 15.55
N LYS A 105 9.03 16.69 14.39
CA LYS A 105 10.36 17.34 14.25
C LYS A 105 10.28 18.85 14.12
N ALA A 106 9.08 19.41 13.92
CA ALA A 106 8.91 20.86 13.81
C ALA A 106 9.43 21.56 15.08
N PRO A 107 10.11 22.72 14.95
CA PRO A 107 10.59 23.45 16.09
C PRO A 107 9.42 23.88 16.97
N LYS A 108 9.45 23.45 18.24
CA LYS A 108 8.46 23.83 19.23
C LYS A 108 8.80 25.20 19.78
N THR A 109 7.88 26.13 19.63
CA THR A 109 8.04 27.48 20.16
C THR A 109 7.57 27.54 21.58
N ALA A 110 8.42 28.09 22.50
CA ALA A 110 8.02 28.34 23.87
C ALA A 110 7.01 29.50 23.93
N VAL A 111 5.91 29.27 24.66
CA VAL A 111 4.86 30.25 24.87
C VAL A 111 4.63 30.49 26.37
N THR A 112 4.20 31.68 26.73
CA THR A 112 3.84 32.00 28.13
C THR A 112 2.40 31.53 28.37
N CYS A 113 2.24 30.63 29.34
CA CYS A 113 0.93 30.14 29.72
C CYS A 113 0.05 31.26 30.30
N PRO A 114 -1.16 31.53 29.76
CA PRO A 114 -2.04 32.56 30.29
C PRO A 114 -2.63 32.20 31.67
N PHE A 115 -2.56 30.94 32.09
CA PHE A 115 -3.14 30.46 33.33
C PHE A 115 -2.17 30.50 34.51
N CYS A 116 -0.93 30.05 34.33
CA CYS A 116 0.07 29.99 35.36
C CYS A 116 1.27 30.95 35.16
N GLY A 117 1.34 31.62 34.01
CA GLY A 117 2.41 32.57 33.67
C GLY A 117 3.79 31.92 33.37
N ALA A 118 3.90 30.61 33.40
CA ALA A 118 5.13 29.91 33.08
C ALA A 118 5.41 29.92 31.60
N THR A 119 6.67 30.10 31.19
CA THR A 119 7.10 29.91 29.81
C THR A 119 7.36 28.42 29.61
N THR A 120 6.57 27.82 28.73
CA THR A 120 6.62 26.39 28.46
C THR A 120 6.39 26.09 26.99
N ILE A 121 6.78 24.91 26.57
CA ILE A 121 6.44 24.38 25.23
C ILE A 121 5.18 23.53 25.38
N PRO A 122 4.07 23.83 24.64
CA PRO A 122 2.86 23.02 24.72
C PRO A 122 3.15 21.54 24.39
N ASP A 123 2.50 20.65 25.11
CA ASP A 123 2.57 19.23 24.81
C ASP A 123 1.84 18.90 23.49
N ALA A 124 1.80 17.60 23.10
CA ALA A 124 1.15 17.14 21.87
C ALA A 124 -0.37 17.46 21.84
N SER A 125 -1.00 17.70 23.00
CA SER A 125 -2.40 18.08 23.15
C SER A 125 -2.62 19.60 23.26
N GLY A 126 -1.55 20.41 23.15
CA GLY A 126 -1.61 21.86 23.25
C GLY A 126 -1.78 22.37 24.69
N ARG A 127 -1.36 21.60 25.70
CA ARG A 127 -1.52 21.93 27.09
C ARG A 127 -0.19 22.38 27.73
N CYS A 128 -0.29 23.19 28.76
CA CYS A 128 0.83 23.58 29.57
C CYS A 128 1.35 22.41 30.39
N GLU A 129 2.66 22.17 30.37
CA GLU A 129 3.32 21.11 31.13
C GLU A 129 3.18 21.32 32.68
N TYR A 130 3.06 22.55 33.11
CA TYR A 130 3.03 22.89 34.56
C TYR A 130 1.63 22.89 35.17
N CYS A 131 0.63 23.46 34.49
CA CYS A 131 -0.72 23.58 35.03
C CYS A 131 -1.77 22.77 34.26
N GLY A 132 -1.43 22.17 33.12
CA GLY A 132 -2.35 21.41 32.31
C GLY A 132 -3.40 22.24 31.55
N GLY A 133 -3.36 23.58 31.64
CA GLY A 133 -4.25 24.47 30.93
C GLY A 133 -4.02 24.46 29.41
N ALA A 134 -5.07 24.55 28.59
CA ALA A 134 -4.98 24.61 27.14
C ALA A 134 -4.37 25.97 26.71
N ILE A 135 -3.20 25.96 26.09
CA ILE A 135 -2.45 27.15 25.64
C ILE A 135 -2.19 27.15 24.14
N GLY A 136 -2.52 26.07 23.44
CA GLY A 136 -2.45 25.99 21.99
C GLY A 136 -3.82 26.19 21.37
N ALA A 137 -3.94 27.17 20.53
CA ALA A 137 -5.02 27.27 19.55
C ALA A 137 -4.49 26.86 18.18
#